data_4d5afe611727ef34fd6424b0e164a0da
#
_entry.id   4d5afe611727ef34fd6424b0e164a0da
#
_cell.length_a   1.000
_cell.length_b   1.000
_cell.length_c   1.000
_cell.angle_alpha   90.00
_cell.angle_beta   90.00
_cell.angle_gamma   90.00
#
_symmetry.space_group_name_H-M   'P 1'
#
loop_
_entity.id
_entity.type
_entity.pdbx_description
1 polymer ?
#
loop_
_entity_poly.entity_id
_entity_poly.type
_entity_poly.pdbx_seq_one_letter_code
_entity_poly.pdbx_strand_id
1 'polypeptide(L)'
;MNTKRLLSTILLLLLCWHSPLFSQIADADYAPVIRTIMSYNIRNATNDNGAPDYGNVATTILRHQPEVVALQELDSVTQRSKHRDVLREVALLTQYFPIYGPAIDYDGGKYGLGLLCKHRPLSVNQIPLPGREEARTLLIAEFDDFVMACTHLSLTEEDRMASLSLIKAEAERHHKPFLLAGDLNDTPKSDFIRLMAKDFTILSPTNKGTYPATSPKKCIDYIACYKPTGSSIVLRGNKVLEHSGVSDHRPIIASIQKKTPTEQMLYGKPYLQNPTPNSINVMFQSLTRVHAWVEYGTDTLQLQRSQMEYGGQAVCHKMEHRVPLTDLQPGQKYYYRICAREILHYAAYNKVIGDTLTTSFYSFTLPSRDTEDFTAIILNDLHQNHTTINSLAKIVNEIPHDFIIFNGDCLTEPATRSEAMRMVHNITEPFNIAETPAYFVRGNHEIRNAYSAGLADLLVNPEDPNTYGAFSWGDTRFVILDCGEDKPDEHPVYYGMNDFTAFREAQKEFLLKEMRSRAFRRANRRILVSHIPLWGSDDKYQPCTELWAPVLEHAHFDLALAGHTHKRAFHSTGKANNPFPICIGDGPKESEAVILVLRKQGKDLTLKMLNSKGKELDSWEL
;
A
#
# COMPACT_ATOMS: atom_id res chain seq x y z
N MET A 1 -27.02 -8.00 -42.02
CA MET A 1 -26.33 -8.43 -40.80
C MET A 1 -25.84 -7.18 -40.07
N ASN A 2 -26.33 -6.95 -38.86
CA ASN A 2 -26.43 -5.65 -38.22
C ASN A 2 -25.09 -5.12 -37.64
N THR A 3 -24.68 -3.98 -38.16
CA THR A 3 -23.56 -3.14 -37.66
C THR A 3 -23.71 -2.64 -36.21
N LYS A 4 -24.87 -2.80 -35.59
CA LYS A 4 -25.15 -2.43 -34.19
C LYS A 4 -24.62 -3.42 -33.16
N ARG A 5 -24.30 -4.67 -33.52
CA ARG A 5 -23.71 -5.66 -32.61
C ARG A 5 -22.18 -5.57 -32.50
N LEU A 6 -21.52 -4.95 -33.48
CA LEU A 6 -20.06 -4.78 -33.43
C LEU A 6 -19.63 -3.59 -32.57
N LEU A 7 -20.45 -2.55 -32.44
CA LEU A 7 -20.15 -1.38 -31.60
C LEU A 7 -20.36 -1.66 -30.11
N SER A 8 -21.30 -2.54 -29.71
CA SER A 8 -21.50 -2.87 -28.30
C SER A 8 -20.41 -3.80 -27.74
N THR A 9 -19.78 -4.62 -28.58
CA THR A 9 -18.69 -5.50 -28.15
C THR A 9 -17.36 -4.74 -28.05
N ILE A 10 -17.16 -3.70 -28.84
CA ILE A 10 -15.98 -2.83 -28.77
C ILE A 10 -16.08 -1.86 -27.56
N LEU A 11 -17.29 -1.42 -27.19
CA LEU A 11 -17.49 -0.56 -26.03
C LEU A 11 -17.36 -1.32 -24.69
N LEU A 12 -17.67 -2.63 -24.64
CA LEU A 12 -17.43 -3.47 -23.46
C LEU A 12 -15.94 -3.83 -23.27
N LEU A 13 -15.16 -3.86 -24.35
CA LEU A 13 -13.70 -4.11 -24.28
C LEU A 13 -12.89 -2.85 -23.91
N LEU A 14 -13.46 -1.65 -24.07
CA LEU A 14 -12.82 -0.38 -23.69
C LEU A 14 -13.10 0.03 -22.24
N LEU A 15 -14.07 -0.59 -21.56
CA LEU A 15 -14.37 -0.34 -20.14
C LEU A 15 -13.60 -1.25 -19.16
N CYS A 16 -12.86 -2.25 -19.66
CA CYS A 16 -11.99 -3.11 -18.85
C CYS A 16 -10.53 -2.65 -18.75
N TRP A 17 -10.18 -1.50 -19.28
CA TRP A 17 -8.79 -1.02 -19.35
C TRP A 17 -8.46 0.21 -18.45
N HIS A 18 -9.22 0.43 -17.40
CA HIS A 18 -8.93 1.50 -16.42
C HIS A 18 -8.76 0.96 -15.01
N SER A 19 -7.90 -0.05 -14.83
CA SER A 19 -7.34 -0.40 -13.54
C SER A 19 -5.92 -0.98 -13.68
N PRO A 20 -4.93 -0.22 -14.14
CA PRO A 20 -3.57 -0.75 -14.23
C PRO A 20 -2.66 -0.38 -13.05
N LEU A 21 -3.15 0.17 -11.95
CA LEU A 21 -2.28 0.64 -10.86
C LEU A 21 -2.22 -0.27 -9.63
N PHE A 22 -3.07 -1.28 -9.53
CA PHE A 22 -3.14 -2.15 -8.34
C PHE A 22 -2.67 -3.59 -8.52
N SER A 23 -2.15 -3.97 -9.70
CA SER A 23 -1.77 -5.36 -9.98
C SER A 23 -0.30 -5.70 -9.69
N GLN A 24 0.50 -4.78 -9.13
CA GLN A 24 1.91 -5.01 -8.83
C GLN A 24 2.30 -4.52 -7.42
N ILE A 25 1.59 -4.97 -6.40
CA ILE A 25 2.24 -5.09 -5.09
C ILE A 25 2.79 -6.51 -5.07
N ALA A 26 3.97 -6.69 -5.64
CA ALA A 26 4.72 -7.93 -5.48
C ALA A 26 5.07 -8.08 -4.00
N ASP A 27 4.99 -9.30 -3.48
CA ASP A 27 5.49 -9.70 -2.15
C ASP A 27 7.03 -9.61 -2.03
N ALA A 28 7.68 -8.93 -2.95
CA ALA A 28 9.08 -8.59 -2.85
C ALA A 28 9.25 -7.43 -1.85
N ASP A 29 10.21 -7.55 -0.96
CA ASP A 29 10.67 -6.47 -0.09
C ASP A 29 10.60 -5.14 -0.84
N TYR A 30 9.88 -4.15 -0.26
CA TYR A 30 9.74 -2.82 -0.85
C TYR A 30 11.13 -2.27 -1.21
N ALA A 31 11.52 -2.42 -2.46
CA ALA A 31 12.74 -1.86 -2.99
C ALA A 31 12.41 -0.48 -3.57
N PRO A 32 12.89 0.61 -2.95
CA PRO A 32 12.62 1.94 -3.44
C PRO A 32 13.23 2.11 -4.84
N VAL A 33 12.44 2.63 -5.77
CA VAL A 33 12.93 2.96 -7.12
C VAL A 33 13.82 4.20 -7.02
N ILE A 34 15.14 3.99 -7.08
CA ILE A 34 16.12 5.07 -7.14
C ILE A 34 16.49 5.30 -8.61
N ARG A 35 16.29 6.52 -9.08
CA ARG A 35 16.68 6.94 -10.44
C ARG A 35 17.97 7.74 -10.38
N THR A 36 18.95 7.35 -11.16
CA THR A 36 20.20 8.11 -11.31
C THR A 36 20.14 8.93 -12.59
N ILE A 37 20.40 10.21 -12.47
CA ILE A 37 20.52 11.17 -13.58
C ILE A 37 21.99 11.52 -13.73
N MET A 38 22.47 11.57 -14.97
CA MET A 38 23.84 11.95 -15.29
C MET A 38 23.86 13.20 -16.19
N SER A 39 24.80 14.09 -15.97
CA SER A 39 25.17 15.14 -16.94
C SER A 39 26.63 14.97 -17.30
N TYR A 40 26.94 15.06 -18.59
CA TYR A 40 28.30 14.90 -19.09
C TYR A 40 28.50 15.70 -20.39
N ASN A 41 29.23 16.81 -20.28
CA ASN A 41 29.81 17.44 -21.47
C ASN A 41 30.92 16.53 -22.00
N ILE A 42 30.73 15.91 -23.16
CA ILE A 42 31.65 14.89 -23.70
C ILE A 42 32.65 15.44 -24.69
N ARG A 43 32.64 16.74 -24.98
CA ARG A 43 33.57 17.36 -25.92
C ARG A 43 33.68 16.54 -27.20
N ASN A 44 32.56 16.26 -27.85
CA ASN A 44 32.49 15.44 -29.07
C ASN A 44 33.09 14.03 -28.90
N ALA A 45 33.11 13.47 -27.68
CA ALA A 45 33.75 12.21 -27.28
C ALA A 45 35.25 12.18 -27.58
N THR A 46 35.93 13.32 -27.51
CA THR A 46 37.36 13.43 -27.80
C THR A 46 38.18 13.09 -26.56
N ASN A 47 39.09 12.13 -26.68
CA ASN A 47 40.00 11.72 -25.62
C ASN A 47 41.17 12.70 -25.43
N ASP A 48 42.02 12.47 -24.41
CA ASP A 48 43.17 13.33 -24.07
C ASP A 48 44.22 13.42 -25.21
N ASN A 49 44.23 12.48 -26.16
CA ASN A 49 45.08 12.46 -27.33
C ASN A 49 44.44 13.12 -28.57
N GLY A 50 43.24 13.70 -28.43
CA GLY A 50 42.53 14.35 -29.53
C GLY A 50 41.78 13.39 -30.48
N ALA A 51 41.65 12.11 -30.14
CA ALA A 51 40.97 11.11 -30.94
C ALA A 51 39.55 10.82 -30.39
N PRO A 52 38.57 10.47 -31.24
CA PRO A 52 37.24 10.04 -30.78
C PRO A 52 37.33 8.73 -30.00
N ASP A 53 36.63 8.66 -28.84
CA ASP A 53 36.56 7.47 -27.99
C ASP A 53 35.12 7.29 -27.40
N TYR A 54 34.25 6.82 -28.26
CA TYR A 54 32.83 6.53 -27.87
C TYR A 54 32.74 5.39 -26.87
N GLY A 55 33.70 4.44 -26.89
CA GLY A 55 33.74 3.29 -26.00
C GLY A 55 33.93 3.69 -24.52
N ASN A 56 34.83 4.64 -24.25
CA ASN A 56 35.02 5.14 -22.87
C ASN A 56 33.83 5.95 -22.35
N VAL A 57 33.19 6.75 -23.23
CA VAL A 57 31.93 7.43 -22.87
C VAL A 57 30.85 6.39 -22.50
N ALA A 58 30.65 5.38 -23.36
CA ALA A 58 29.67 4.31 -23.12
C ALA A 58 29.97 3.52 -21.84
N THR A 59 31.24 3.17 -21.61
CA THR A 59 31.70 2.46 -20.40
C THR A 59 31.37 3.27 -19.13
N THR A 60 31.61 4.58 -19.17
CA THR A 60 31.30 5.49 -18.06
C THR A 60 29.79 5.50 -17.77
N ILE A 61 28.94 5.58 -18.78
CA ILE A 61 27.49 5.54 -18.66
C ILE A 61 27.04 4.17 -18.09
N LEU A 62 27.49 3.07 -18.70
CA LEU A 62 27.06 1.72 -18.32
C LEU A 62 27.48 1.33 -16.89
N ARG A 63 28.63 1.82 -16.42
CA ARG A 63 29.09 1.58 -15.04
C ARG A 63 28.14 2.16 -13.98
N HIS A 64 27.48 3.27 -14.27
CA HIS A 64 26.60 3.98 -13.35
C HIS A 64 25.11 3.78 -13.64
N GLN A 65 24.77 3.18 -14.77
CA GLN A 65 23.41 2.83 -15.21
C GLN A 65 22.37 3.94 -14.98
N PRO A 66 22.64 5.21 -15.37
CA PRO A 66 21.70 6.29 -15.18
C PRO A 66 20.39 6.03 -15.94
N GLU A 67 19.28 6.53 -15.41
CA GLU A 67 17.98 6.48 -16.10
C GLU A 67 18.00 7.35 -17.37
N VAL A 68 18.59 8.54 -17.22
CA VAL A 68 18.78 9.50 -18.31
C VAL A 68 20.16 10.16 -18.18
N VAL A 69 20.80 10.35 -19.33
CA VAL A 69 22.08 11.08 -19.47
C VAL A 69 21.84 12.33 -20.30
N ALA A 70 22.15 13.49 -19.75
CA ALA A 70 22.23 14.76 -20.49
C ALA A 70 23.65 14.92 -21.03
N LEU A 71 23.80 14.97 -22.35
CA LEU A 71 25.07 15.11 -23.03
C LEU A 71 25.16 16.46 -23.71
N GLN A 72 26.32 17.11 -23.58
CA GLN A 72 26.63 18.38 -24.22
C GLN A 72 27.80 18.19 -25.19
N GLU A 73 27.92 19.12 -26.13
CA GLU A 73 28.94 19.16 -27.18
C GLU A 73 28.93 17.94 -28.11
N LEU A 74 27.81 17.77 -28.79
CA LEU A 74 27.60 16.65 -29.71
C LEU A 74 27.61 17.11 -31.18
N ASP A 75 28.54 16.51 -31.95
CA ASP A 75 28.49 16.63 -33.40
C ASP A 75 27.54 15.60 -34.01
N SER A 76 26.77 16.02 -34.99
CA SER A 76 26.00 15.13 -35.86
C SER A 76 26.44 15.36 -37.32
N VAL A 77 27.08 14.36 -37.87
CA VAL A 77 27.60 14.26 -39.26
C VAL A 77 28.49 15.41 -39.74
N THR A 78 29.23 16.06 -38.84
CA THR A 78 30.21 17.11 -39.17
C THR A 78 31.45 16.53 -39.84
N GLN A 79 32.22 17.37 -40.54
CA GLN A 79 33.51 16.93 -41.12
C GLN A 79 34.50 16.51 -40.03
N ARG A 80 34.60 17.26 -38.91
CA ARG A 80 35.50 16.92 -37.81
C ARG A 80 35.11 15.63 -37.10
N SER A 81 33.83 15.24 -37.07
CA SER A 81 33.39 13.93 -36.58
C SER A 81 33.55 12.81 -37.63
N LYS A 82 34.14 13.11 -38.81
CA LYS A 82 34.20 12.20 -39.95
C LYS A 82 32.84 11.71 -40.41
N HIS A 83 31.87 12.61 -40.42
CA HIS A 83 30.48 12.37 -40.77
C HIS A 83 29.77 11.31 -39.88
N ARG A 84 30.26 11.14 -38.65
CA ARG A 84 29.60 10.31 -37.64
C ARG A 84 28.61 11.12 -36.81
N ASP A 85 27.54 10.47 -36.41
CA ASP A 85 26.60 10.99 -35.42
C ASP A 85 27.04 10.49 -34.04
N VAL A 86 27.68 11.39 -33.26
CA VAL A 86 28.29 11.06 -31.96
C VAL A 86 27.29 10.48 -30.97
N LEU A 87 26.08 11.05 -30.92
CA LEU A 87 25.04 10.55 -30.02
C LEU A 87 24.62 9.13 -30.38
N ARG A 88 24.46 8.85 -31.67
CA ARG A 88 24.09 7.53 -32.17
C ARG A 88 25.15 6.49 -31.92
N GLU A 89 26.43 6.85 -32.10
CA GLU A 89 27.56 5.93 -31.79
C GLU A 89 27.53 5.50 -30.31
N VAL A 90 27.35 6.45 -29.38
CA VAL A 90 27.25 6.14 -27.93
C VAL A 90 25.97 5.38 -27.62
N ALA A 91 24.86 5.72 -28.26
CA ALA A 91 23.56 5.02 -28.09
C ALA A 91 23.62 3.54 -28.49
N LEU A 92 24.31 3.23 -29.61
CA LEU A 92 24.51 1.83 -30.06
C LEU A 92 25.32 1.01 -29.04
N LEU A 93 26.34 1.62 -28.41
CA LEU A 93 27.17 0.95 -27.42
C LEU A 93 26.49 0.78 -26.07
N THR A 94 25.61 1.71 -25.70
CA THR A 94 24.88 1.70 -24.41
C THR A 94 23.54 1.01 -24.49
N GLN A 95 22.97 0.86 -25.69
CA GLN A 95 21.59 0.43 -25.95
C GLN A 95 20.52 1.37 -25.35
N TYR A 96 20.89 2.64 -25.16
CA TYR A 96 19.98 3.67 -24.70
C TYR A 96 19.28 4.32 -25.91
N PHE A 97 18.08 4.86 -25.68
CA PHE A 97 17.32 5.58 -26.68
C PHE A 97 17.86 7.00 -26.84
N PRO A 98 18.35 7.40 -28.04
CA PRO A 98 18.93 8.72 -28.27
C PRO A 98 17.85 9.75 -28.65
N ILE A 99 18.02 10.98 -28.14
CA ILE A 99 17.24 12.16 -28.51
C ILE A 99 18.25 13.28 -28.78
N TYR A 100 18.34 13.75 -30.03
CA TYR A 100 19.27 14.81 -30.42
C TYR A 100 18.57 16.17 -30.44
N GLY A 101 19.21 17.19 -29.89
CA GLY A 101 18.80 18.59 -29.89
C GLY A 101 19.82 19.48 -30.60
N PRO A 102 19.69 19.73 -31.93
CA PRO A 102 20.61 20.61 -32.65
C PRO A 102 20.49 22.06 -32.16
N ALA A 103 21.63 22.71 -31.95
CA ALA A 103 21.69 24.12 -31.60
C ALA A 103 22.10 24.99 -32.81
N ILE A 104 23.10 24.54 -33.60
CA ILE A 104 23.59 25.26 -34.77
C ILE A 104 23.92 24.30 -35.92
N ASP A 105 23.96 24.85 -37.15
CA ASP A 105 24.63 24.24 -38.27
C ASP A 105 26.14 24.47 -38.13
N TYR A 106 26.91 23.40 -38.24
CA TYR A 106 28.35 23.45 -38.01
C TYR A 106 29.11 22.45 -38.86
N ASP A 107 30.15 22.90 -39.50
CA ASP A 107 31.16 22.08 -40.21
C ASP A 107 30.52 21.02 -41.13
N GLY A 108 29.53 21.42 -41.90
CA GLY A 108 28.81 20.54 -42.86
C GLY A 108 27.76 19.60 -42.24
N GLY A 109 27.58 19.66 -40.96
CA GLY A 109 26.56 18.92 -40.19
C GLY A 109 25.87 19.82 -39.16
N LYS A 110 25.61 19.26 -37.97
CA LYS A 110 25.02 19.98 -36.85
C LYS A 110 25.80 19.76 -35.56
N TYR A 111 25.74 20.75 -34.68
CA TYR A 111 26.28 20.69 -33.32
C TYR A 111 25.21 21.06 -32.32
N GLY A 112 25.22 20.36 -31.17
CA GLY A 112 24.21 20.58 -30.16
C GLY A 112 24.39 19.70 -28.93
N LEU A 113 23.27 19.24 -28.40
CA LEU A 113 23.20 18.43 -27.19
C LEU A 113 22.24 17.24 -27.39
N GLY A 114 22.18 16.34 -26.42
CA GLY A 114 21.30 15.18 -26.53
C GLY A 114 20.99 14.55 -25.18
N LEU A 115 20.00 13.68 -25.23
CA LEU A 115 19.65 12.79 -24.14
C LEU A 115 19.85 11.33 -24.57
N LEU A 116 20.40 10.53 -23.67
CA LEU A 116 20.36 9.07 -23.74
C LEU A 116 19.45 8.56 -22.63
N CYS A 117 18.41 7.81 -22.97
CA CYS A 117 17.35 7.40 -22.06
C CYS A 117 17.23 5.87 -22.04
N LYS A 118 17.04 5.25 -20.85
CA LYS A 118 16.72 3.82 -20.77
C LYS A 118 15.38 3.50 -21.43
N HIS A 119 14.41 4.40 -21.28
CA HIS A 119 13.06 4.27 -21.82
C HIS A 119 12.73 5.43 -22.75
N ARG A 120 11.83 5.20 -23.70
CA ARG A 120 11.34 6.27 -24.57
C ARG A 120 10.53 7.28 -23.76
N PRO A 121 10.71 8.59 -23.96
CA PRO A 121 9.84 9.59 -23.35
C PRO A 121 8.45 9.59 -24.00
N LEU A 122 7.49 10.17 -23.28
CA LEU A 122 6.13 10.42 -23.76
C LEU A 122 6.10 11.52 -24.81
N SER A 123 6.90 12.56 -24.62
CA SER A 123 7.03 13.70 -25.54
C SER A 123 8.44 14.28 -25.52
N VAL A 124 8.80 14.95 -26.60
CA VAL A 124 10.07 15.68 -26.73
C VAL A 124 9.75 17.08 -27.24
N ASN A 125 10.35 18.09 -26.65
CA ASN A 125 10.28 19.49 -27.06
C ASN A 125 11.67 20.11 -27.06
N GLN A 126 11.84 21.20 -27.81
CA GLN A 126 13.08 21.95 -27.89
C GLN A 126 12.77 23.45 -27.94
N ILE A 127 13.48 24.23 -27.13
CA ILE A 127 13.31 25.68 -27.04
C ILE A 127 14.65 26.35 -27.31
N PRO A 128 14.73 27.33 -28.24
CA PRO A 128 15.94 28.10 -28.45
C PRO A 128 16.26 28.97 -27.22
N LEU A 129 17.53 29.03 -26.86
CA LEU A 129 18.03 29.87 -25.78
C LEU A 129 19.01 30.91 -26.33
N PRO A 130 19.15 32.07 -25.67
CA PRO A 130 20.11 33.10 -26.01
C PRO A 130 21.57 32.59 -25.98
N GLY A 131 22.35 33.05 -26.96
CA GLY A 131 23.76 32.75 -27.06
C GLY A 131 24.36 33.59 -28.17
N ARG A 132 24.99 34.75 -27.84
CA ARG A 132 25.53 35.69 -28.84
C ARG A 132 26.82 35.14 -29.49
N GLU A 133 27.58 34.32 -28.80
CA GLU A 133 28.73 33.62 -29.35
C GLU A 133 28.38 32.38 -30.14
N GLU A 134 27.31 31.70 -29.75
CA GLU A 134 26.77 30.47 -30.33
C GLU A 134 25.36 30.26 -29.86
N ALA A 135 24.40 29.98 -30.77
CA ALA A 135 23.03 29.73 -30.39
C ALA A 135 22.91 28.54 -29.45
N ARG A 136 22.11 28.68 -28.42
CA ARG A 136 21.89 27.66 -27.38
C ARG A 136 20.48 27.08 -27.47
N THR A 137 20.25 25.96 -26.81
CA THR A 137 18.97 25.29 -26.81
C THR A 137 18.70 24.59 -25.48
N LEU A 138 17.41 24.42 -25.16
CA LEU A 138 16.91 23.56 -24.10
C LEU A 138 16.20 22.38 -24.76
N LEU A 139 16.70 21.17 -24.59
CA LEU A 139 16.08 19.94 -25.03
C LEU A 139 15.32 19.33 -23.85
N ILE A 140 14.04 19.03 -24.05
CA ILE A 140 13.12 18.60 -23.01
C ILE A 140 12.53 17.24 -23.39
N ALA A 141 12.55 16.29 -22.49
CA ALA A 141 11.91 14.98 -22.62
C ALA A 141 11.00 14.72 -21.42
N GLU A 142 9.74 14.44 -21.66
CA GLU A 142 8.78 14.11 -20.62
C GLU A 142 8.63 12.61 -20.47
N PHE A 143 8.71 12.12 -19.22
CA PHE A 143 8.49 10.73 -18.84
C PHE A 143 7.22 10.60 -17.98
N ASP A 144 6.87 9.37 -17.60
CA ASP A 144 5.66 9.13 -16.80
C ASP A 144 5.64 9.90 -15.48
N ASP A 145 6.77 10.05 -14.81
CA ASP A 145 6.87 10.57 -13.44
C ASP A 145 7.86 11.73 -13.25
N PHE A 146 8.56 12.17 -14.29
CA PHE A 146 9.43 13.35 -14.28
C PHE A 146 9.60 13.95 -15.69
N VAL A 147 10.17 15.14 -15.74
CA VAL A 147 10.60 15.83 -16.98
C VAL A 147 12.11 16.04 -16.89
N MET A 148 12.82 15.74 -17.95
CA MET A 148 14.26 15.96 -18.08
C MET A 148 14.55 17.04 -19.10
N ALA A 149 15.26 18.08 -18.69
CA ALA A 149 15.74 19.15 -19.54
C ALA A 149 17.26 19.13 -19.59
N CYS A 150 17.83 19.18 -20.81
CA CYS A 150 19.26 19.27 -21.08
C CYS A 150 19.60 20.60 -21.72
N THR A 151 20.69 21.23 -21.27
CA THR A 151 21.16 22.49 -21.84
C THR A 151 22.68 22.59 -21.82
N HIS A 152 23.21 23.50 -22.64
CA HIS A 152 24.57 24.02 -22.59
C HIS A 152 24.47 25.54 -22.75
N LEU A 153 24.70 26.29 -21.66
CA LEU A 153 24.45 27.73 -21.64
C LEU A 153 25.60 28.56 -22.23
N SER A 154 25.30 29.81 -22.58
CA SER A 154 26.23 30.79 -23.12
C SER A 154 27.38 31.08 -22.14
N LEU A 155 28.56 31.46 -22.68
CA LEU A 155 29.68 31.99 -21.92
C LEU A 155 29.41 33.41 -21.41
N THR A 156 28.41 34.08 -21.99
CA THR A 156 28.01 35.45 -21.64
C THR A 156 26.95 35.45 -20.54
N GLU A 157 27.17 36.20 -19.48
CA GLU A 157 26.31 36.23 -18.29
C GLU A 157 24.89 36.71 -18.59
N GLU A 158 24.73 37.79 -19.39
CA GLU A 158 23.40 38.32 -19.76
C GLU A 158 22.56 37.28 -20.50
N ASP A 159 23.18 36.49 -21.38
CA ASP A 159 22.50 35.43 -22.11
C ASP A 159 22.08 34.28 -21.17
N ARG A 160 22.94 33.95 -20.19
CA ARG A 160 22.59 32.97 -19.15
C ARG A 160 21.42 33.44 -18.30
N MET A 161 21.40 34.74 -17.90
CA MET A 161 20.30 35.34 -17.12
C MET A 161 18.98 35.32 -17.90
N ALA A 162 19.01 35.64 -19.19
CA ALA A 162 17.84 35.53 -20.07
C ALA A 162 17.36 34.09 -20.25
N SER A 163 18.32 33.15 -20.42
CA SER A 163 18.02 31.71 -20.50
C SER A 163 17.34 31.19 -19.25
N LEU A 164 17.74 31.64 -18.04
CA LEU A 164 17.12 31.21 -16.79
C LEU A 164 15.62 31.55 -16.74
N SER A 165 15.24 32.71 -17.24
CA SER A 165 13.83 33.12 -17.31
C SER A 165 13.00 32.21 -18.23
N LEU A 166 13.57 31.79 -19.37
CA LEU A 166 12.92 30.87 -20.32
C LEU A 166 12.83 29.44 -19.74
N ILE A 167 13.90 28.96 -19.10
CA ILE A 167 13.94 27.66 -18.43
C ILE A 167 12.91 27.60 -17.29
N LYS A 168 12.81 28.67 -16.50
CA LYS A 168 11.82 28.76 -15.43
C LYS A 168 10.40 28.74 -15.97
N ALA A 169 10.12 29.58 -16.99
CA ALA A 169 8.80 29.63 -17.63
C ALA A 169 8.38 28.27 -18.20
N GLU A 170 9.33 27.49 -18.73
CA GLU A 170 9.06 26.14 -19.18
C GLU A 170 8.80 25.18 -18.02
N ALA A 171 9.61 25.23 -16.95
CA ALA A 171 9.43 24.41 -15.77
C ALA A 171 8.05 24.61 -15.09
N GLU A 172 7.51 25.84 -15.14
CA GLU A 172 6.19 26.19 -14.60
C GLU A 172 5.01 25.55 -15.34
N ARG A 173 5.23 25.07 -16.57
CA ARG A 173 4.20 24.36 -17.37
C ARG A 173 3.99 22.92 -16.95
N HIS A 174 4.93 22.37 -16.18
CA HIS A 174 4.91 20.96 -15.81
C HIS A 174 4.47 20.76 -14.35
N HIS A 175 3.70 19.69 -14.12
CA HIS A 175 3.26 19.28 -12.79
C HIS A 175 4.13 18.18 -12.18
N LYS A 176 4.98 17.55 -13.00
CA LYS A 176 5.95 16.52 -12.62
C LYS A 176 7.28 17.17 -12.19
N PRO A 177 8.13 16.51 -11.39
CA PRO A 177 9.47 16.99 -11.11
C PRO A 177 10.21 17.38 -12.38
N PHE A 178 10.55 18.65 -12.53
CA PHE A 178 11.31 19.16 -13.67
C PHE A 178 12.80 19.20 -13.31
N LEU A 179 13.57 18.33 -13.94
CA LEU A 179 15.01 18.18 -13.76
C LEU A 179 15.74 18.93 -14.88
N LEU A 180 16.69 19.77 -14.51
CA LEU A 180 17.58 20.46 -15.42
C LEU A 180 18.99 19.92 -15.24
N ALA A 181 19.65 19.52 -16.33
CA ALA A 181 21.05 19.11 -16.32
C ALA A 181 21.83 19.70 -17.48
N GLY A 182 23.09 20.00 -17.25
CA GLY A 182 23.97 20.52 -18.29
C GLY A 182 25.19 21.26 -17.78
N ASP A 183 25.98 21.72 -18.75
CA ASP A 183 27.03 22.69 -18.56
C ASP A 183 26.42 24.10 -18.55
N LEU A 184 26.38 24.71 -17.37
CA LEU A 184 25.80 26.03 -17.20
C LEU A 184 26.83 27.17 -17.36
N ASN A 185 28.09 26.82 -17.62
CA ASN A 185 29.18 27.77 -17.84
C ASN A 185 29.38 28.82 -16.76
N ASP A 186 29.00 28.50 -15.50
CA ASP A 186 29.15 29.41 -14.39
C ASP A 186 29.41 28.67 -13.07
N THR A 187 30.00 29.38 -12.11
CA THR A 187 30.43 28.78 -10.83
C THR A 187 29.42 29.00 -9.71
N PRO A 188 29.43 28.19 -8.63
CA PRO A 188 28.45 28.27 -7.55
C PRO A 188 28.37 29.63 -6.84
N LYS A 189 29.41 30.49 -6.98
CA LYS A 189 29.45 31.80 -6.35
C LYS A 189 28.94 32.93 -7.25
N SER A 190 28.63 32.65 -8.52
CA SER A 190 28.12 33.66 -9.45
C SER A 190 26.72 34.12 -9.09
N ASP A 191 26.33 35.29 -9.59
CA ASP A 191 25.00 35.83 -9.40
C ASP A 191 23.94 35.01 -10.15
N PHE A 192 24.30 34.47 -11.31
CA PHE A 192 23.45 33.55 -12.07
C PHE A 192 23.08 32.31 -11.25
N ILE A 193 24.07 31.58 -10.72
CA ILE A 193 23.79 30.36 -9.93
C ILE A 193 23.07 30.68 -8.63
N ARG A 194 23.36 31.81 -7.97
CA ARG A 194 22.60 32.28 -6.79
C ARG A 194 21.14 32.59 -7.13
N LEU A 195 20.89 33.18 -8.29
CA LEU A 195 19.54 33.48 -8.74
C LEU A 195 18.80 32.20 -9.08
N MET A 196 19.44 31.30 -9.85
CA MET A 196 18.87 29.97 -10.16
C MET A 196 18.51 29.18 -8.89
N ALA A 197 19.34 29.23 -7.86
CA ALA A 197 19.11 28.53 -6.61
C ALA A 197 17.89 29.05 -5.80
N LYS A 198 17.29 30.18 -6.18
CA LYS A 198 16.02 30.62 -5.59
C LYS A 198 14.86 29.73 -6.05
N ASP A 199 14.84 29.36 -7.33
CA ASP A 199 13.76 28.60 -7.96
C ASP A 199 14.09 27.11 -8.13
N PHE A 200 15.36 26.74 -8.14
CA PHE A 200 15.84 25.36 -8.33
C PHE A 200 16.63 24.87 -7.12
N THR A 201 16.46 23.61 -6.78
CA THR A 201 17.33 22.89 -5.83
C THR A 201 18.44 22.23 -6.60
N ILE A 202 19.70 22.60 -6.32
CA ILE A 202 20.88 21.95 -6.95
C ILE A 202 21.07 20.59 -6.31
N LEU A 203 21.07 19.56 -7.14
CA LEU A 203 21.17 18.15 -6.73
C LEU A 203 22.60 17.60 -6.87
N SER A 204 23.42 18.18 -7.77
CA SER A 204 24.82 17.80 -7.97
C SER A 204 25.74 18.42 -6.91
N PRO A 205 26.96 17.87 -6.69
CA PRO A 205 27.94 18.48 -5.78
C PRO A 205 28.41 19.85 -6.29
N THR A 206 28.38 20.87 -5.44
CA THR A 206 28.85 22.23 -5.76
C THR A 206 30.23 22.56 -5.16
N ASN A 207 30.75 21.67 -4.33
CA ASN A 207 32.06 21.82 -3.64
C ASN A 207 33.21 21.06 -4.34
N LYS A 208 32.93 20.43 -5.49
CA LYS A 208 33.94 19.71 -6.31
C LYS A 208 33.94 20.27 -7.71
N GLY A 209 35.12 20.48 -8.25
CA GLY A 209 35.29 20.92 -9.65
C GLY A 209 34.88 19.84 -10.66
N THR A 210 34.38 20.28 -11.81
CA THR A 210 34.06 19.43 -12.96
C THR A 210 34.99 19.73 -14.16
N TYR A 211 35.56 20.93 -14.19
CA TYR A 211 36.42 21.44 -15.27
C TYR A 211 37.72 22.08 -14.73
N PRO A 212 38.88 21.92 -15.42
CA PRO A 212 39.17 20.90 -16.43
C PRO A 212 39.28 19.50 -15.79
N ALA A 213 38.96 18.44 -16.55
CA ALA A 213 38.79 17.07 -16.03
C ALA A 213 40.02 16.52 -15.32
N THR A 214 41.24 16.77 -15.84
CA THR A 214 42.50 16.28 -15.30
C THR A 214 42.88 16.95 -13.97
N SER A 215 42.57 18.25 -13.81
CA SER A 215 42.83 19.03 -12.59
C SER A 215 41.68 20.00 -12.32
N PRO A 216 40.56 19.53 -11.77
CA PRO A 216 39.33 20.32 -11.66
C PRO A 216 39.48 21.54 -10.78
N LYS A 217 39.17 22.70 -11.33
CA LYS A 217 39.25 24.02 -10.65
C LYS A 217 37.89 24.71 -10.57
N LYS A 218 36.99 24.43 -11.51
CA LYS A 218 35.65 25.06 -11.60
C LYS A 218 34.58 23.98 -11.56
N CYS A 219 33.51 24.27 -10.84
CA CYS A 219 32.23 23.52 -10.92
C CYS A 219 31.33 24.33 -11.86
N ILE A 220 31.08 23.83 -13.06
CA ILE A 220 30.24 24.50 -14.07
C ILE A 220 29.15 23.59 -14.64
N ASP A 221 29.20 22.28 -14.32
CA ASP A 221 28.19 21.31 -14.67
C ASP A 221 27.24 21.08 -13.49
N TYR A 222 25.94 21.04 -13.76
CA TYR A 222 24.92 20.95 -12.72
C TYR A 222 23.79 19.97 -13.08
N ILE A 223 23.21 19.39 -12.03
CA ILE A 223 21.89 18.76 -12.05
C ILE A 223 21.07 19.46 -11.00
N ALA A 224 19.90 19.96 -11.36
CA ALA A 224 19.00 20.71 -10.48
C ALA A 224 17.54 20.29 -10.70
N CYS A 225 16.69 20.56 -9.73
CA CYS A 225 15.25 20.32 -9.82
C CYS A 225 14.48 21.61 -9.51
N TYR A 226 13.45 21.91 -10.28
CA TYR A 226 12.56 23.04 -10.04
C TYR A 226 11.80 22.83 -8.73
N LYS A 227 11.89 23.77 -7.79
CA LYS A 227 11.42 23.61 -6.40
C LYS A 227 9.93 23.31 -6.27
N PRO A 228 9.01 24.00 -6.97
CA PRO A 228 7.59 23.74 -6.81
C PRO A 228 7.19 22.29 -7.12
N THR A 229 7.77 21.69 -8.15
CA THR A 229 7.51 20.28 -8.50
C THR A 229 8.49 19.30 -7.84
N GLY A 230 9.63 19.79 -7.38
CA GLY A 230 10.70 18.99 -6.75
C GLY A 230 10.42 18.58 -5.31
N SER A 231 9.35 19.08 -4.69
CA SER A 231 8.93 18.65 -3.34
C SER A 231 8.57 17.17 -3.25
N SER A 232 8.24 16.55 -4.39
CA SER A 232 7.90 15.13 -4.50
C SER A 232 9.10 14.19 -4.63
N ILE A 233 10.34 14.70 -4.62
CA ILE A 233 11.56 13.88 -4.69
C ILE A 233 12.52 14.16 -3.54
N VAL A 234 13.39 13.18 -3.28
CA VAL A 234 14.48 13.28 -2.29
C VAL A 234 15.79 12.88 -2.95
N LEU A 235 16.84 13.67 -2.70
CA LEU A 235 18.19 13.32 -3.11
C LEU A 235 18.73 12.17 -2.24
N ARG A 236 19.15 11.08 -2.87
CA ARG A 236 19.70 9.89 -2.21
C ARG A 236 21.23 9.85 -2.23
N GLY A 237 21.82 10.57 -3.16
CA GLY A 237 23.26 10.71 -3.28
C GLY A 237 23.64 11.46 -4.53
N ASN A 238 24.84 12.04 -4.53
CA ASN A 238 25.40 12.70 -5.69
C ASN A 238 26.93 12.53 -5.72
N LYS A 239 27.50 12.65 -6.90
CA LYS A 239 28.94 12.50 -7.08
C LYS A 239 29.41 13.21 -8.34
N VAL A 240 30.62 13.81 -8.28
CA VAL A 240 31.46 14.10 -9.46
C VAL A 240 32.30 12.85 -9.72
N LEU A 241 32.21 12.29 -10.92
CA LEU A 241 32.91 11.07 -11.27
C LEU A 241 34.39 11.37 -11.60
N GLU A 242 35.19 10.33 -11.56
CA GLU A 242 36.59 10.46 -11.96
C GLU A 242 36.70 10.69 -13.47
N HIS A 243 37.82 11.30 -13.89
CA HIS A 243 38.13 11.49 -15.31
C HIS A 243 38.26 10.13 -16.00
N SER A 244 37.58 9.99 -17.13
CA SER A 244 37.53 8.73 -17.88
C SER A 244 38.56 8.64 -19.01
N GLY A 245 39.40 9.67 -19.18
CA GLY A 245 40.31 9.80 -20.34
C GLY A 245 39.63 10.39 -21.59
N VAL A 246 38.36 10.80 -21.43
CA VAL A 246 37.57 11.44 -22.49
C VAL A 246 36.95 12.71 -21.95
N SER A 247 36.90 13.77 -22.78
CA SER A 247 36.42 15.10 -22.43
C SER A 247 37.36 15.86 -21.48
N ASP A 248 37.27 17.16 -21.50
CA ASP A 248 37.84 18.09 -20.53
C ASP A 248 36.87 18.41 -19.37
N HIS A 249 35.68 17.78 -19.33
CA HIS A 249 34.77 17.80 -18.21
C HIS A 249 34.69 16.44 -17.50
N ARG A 250 34.38 16.47 -16.19
CA ARG A 250 34.03 15.28 -15.42
C ARG A 250 32.52 15.08 -15.40
N PRO A 251 32.04 13.85 -15.61
CA PRO A 251 30.62 13.59 -15.48
C PRO A 251 30.16 13.78 -14.05
N ILE A 252 28.90 14.19 -13.89
CA ILE A 252 28.23 14.30 -12.59
C ILE A 252 26.99 13.42 -12.56
N ILE A 253 26.69 12.88 -11.40
CA ILE A 253 25.47 12.10 -11.15
C ILE A 253 24.72 12.61 -9.94
N ALA A 254 23.40 12.49 -9.97
CA ALA A 254 22.50 12.64 -8.84
C ALA A 254 21.49 11.48 -8.83
N SER A 255 21.37 10.80 -7.71
CA SER A 255 20.41 9.73 -7.50
C SER A 255 19.25 10.29 -6.69
N ILE A 256 18.04 10.15 -7.22
CA ILE A 256 16.80 10.67 -6.64
C ILE A 256 15.82 9.54 -6.38
N GLN A 257 14.95 9.73 -5.40
CA GLN A 257 13.83 8.84 -5.09
C GLN A 257 12.56 9.68 -5.01
N LYS A 258 11.47 9.19 -5.63
CA LYS A 258 10.16 9.82 -5.50
C LYS A 258 9.56 9.48 -4.13
N LYS A 259 8.96 10.46 -3.47
CA LYS A 259 8.14 10.27 -2.27
C LYS A 259 6.76 9.75 -2.65
N THR A 260 6.16 8.95 -1.78
CA THR A 260 4.75 8.58 -1.92
C THR A 260 3.88 9.78 -1.53
N PRO A 261 2.91 10.21 -2.36
CA PRO A 261 1.94 11.21 -1.95
C PRO A 261 1.22 10.79 -0.67
N THR A 262 0.99 11.73 0.25
CA THR A 262 0.44 11.40 1.58
C THR A 262 -0.91 10.68 1.49
N GLU A 263 -1.77 11.07 0.55
CA GLU A 263 -3.07 10.45 0.29
C GLU A 263 -2.98 9.01 -0.25
N GLN A 264 -1.79 8.58 -0.68
CA GLN A 264 -1.51 7.23 -1.18
C GLN A 264 -0.68 6.39 -0.20
N MET A 265 -0.38 6.88 1.01
CA MET A 265 0.44 6.15 1.97
C MET A 265 -0.30 4.98 2.62
N LEU A 266 -1.62 5.09 2.81
CA LEU A 266 -2.44 4.05 3.40
C LEU A 266 -3.35 3.40 2.35
N TYR A 267 -3.69 2.14 2.58
CA TYR A 267 -4.67 1.40 1.81
C TYR A 267 -6.00 1.40 2.57
N GLY A 268 -6.97 2.16 2.07
CA GLY A 268 -8.31 2.24 2.64
C GLY A 268 -8.38 2.87 4.05
N LYS A 269 -9.47 2.62 4.74
CA LYS A 269 -9.72 3.10 6.11
C LYS A 269 -9.14 2.13 7.15
N PRO A 270 -8.86 2.58 8.39
CA PRO A 270 -8.58 1.67 9.49
C PRO A 270 -9.80 0.82 9.84
N TYR A 271 -9.56 -0.25 10.59
CA TYR A 271 -10.62 -1.07 11.14
C TYR A 271 -10.27 -1.53 12.56
N LEU A 272 -11.30 -1.57 13.40
CA LEU A 272 -11.20 -1.86 14.83
C LEU A 272 -11.47 -3.33 15.10
N GLN A 273 -10.58 -3.98 15.84
CA GLN A 273 -10.73 -5.39 16.14
C GLN A 273 -10.55 -5.71 17.61
N ASN A 274 -11.25 -6.77 18.02
CA ASN A 274 -11.09 -7.44 19.30
C ASN A 274 -11.17 -6.46 20.49
N PRO A 275 -12.28 -5.69 20.62
CA PRO A 275 -12.47 -4.79 21.75
C PRO A 275 -12.62 -5.58 23.05
N THR A 276 -12.05 -5.02 24.12
CA THR A 276 -12.24 -5.46 25.50
C THR A 276 -12.70 -4.25 26.33
N PRO A 277 -13.08 -4.41 27.58
CA PRO A 277 -13.44 -3.26 28.42
C PRO A 277 -12.35 -2.20 28.55
N ASN A 278 -11.07 -2.54 28.31
CA ASN A 278 -9.93 -1.64 28.54
C ASN A 278 -8.91 -1.64 27.40
N SER A 279 -9.22 -2.25 26.26
CA SER A 279 -8.32 -2.26 25.11
C SER A 279 -9.06 -2.47 23.78
N ILE A 280 -8.40 -2.08 22.68
CA ILE A 280 -8.85 -2.35 21.30
C ILE A 280 -7.64 -2.33 20.38
N ASN A 281 -7.70 -3.05 19.26
CA ASN A 281 -6.67 -2.98 18.23
C ASN A 281 -7.13 -2.09 17.08
N VAL A 282 -6.32 -1.11 16.70
CA VAL A 282 -6.48 -0.32 15.48
C VAL A 282 -5.64 -0.96 14.40
N MET A 283 -6.30 -1.50 13.40
CA MET A 283 -5.67 -2.17 12.26
C MET A 283 -5.71 -1.27 11.04
N PHE A 284 -4.63 -1.24 10.27
CA PHE A 284 -4.57 -0.54 8.99
C PHE A 284 -3.38 -1.05 8.16
N GLN A 285 -3.39 -0.79 6.85
CA GLN A 285 -2.31 -1.16 5.95
C GLN A 285 -1.71 0.07 5.29
N SER A 286 -0.40 0.02 5.04
CA SER A 286 0.31 1.03 4.26
C SER A 286 0.69 0.49 2.88
N LEU A 287 0.75 1.39 1.89
CA LEU A 287 1.22 1.11 0.52
C LEU A 287 2.71 1.37 0.34
N THR A 288 3.34 1.95 1.36
CA THR A 288 4.77 2.23 1.42
C THR A 288 5.29 1.92 2.82
N ARG A 289 6.59 1.79 2.95
CA ARG A 289 7.21 1.59 4.28
C ARG A 289 7.05 2.85 5.13
N VAL A 290 6.45 2.71 6.30
CA VAL A 290 6.18 3.82 7.21
C VAL A 290 6.62 3.52 8.65
N HIS A 291 6.93 4.55 9.40
CA HIS A 291 6.81 4.55 10.84
C HIS A 291 5.43 5.09 11.18
N ALA A 292 4.56 4.22 11.68
CA ALA A 292 3.17 4.56 11.95
C ALA A 292 2.85 4.52 13.45
N TRP A 293 1.88 5.36 13.85
CA TRP A 293 1.33 5.40 15.20
C TRP A 293 -0.13 5.85 15.17
N VAL A 294 -0.82 5.59 16.26
CA VAL A 294 -2.18 6.08 16.50
C VAL A 294 -2.13 7.14 17.60
N GLU A 295 -2.73 8.28 17.35
CA GLU A 295 -3.03 9.29 18.35
C GLU A 295 -4.49 9.13 18.79
N TYR A 296 -4.74 9.08 20.10
CA TYR A 296 -6.07 8.81 20.66
C TYR A 296 -6.30 9.53 21.99
N GLY A 297 -7.56 9.79 22.30
CA GLY A 297 -7.98 10.44 23.55
C GLY A 297 -9.49 10.49 23.69
N THR A 298 -9.97 10.93 24.85
CA THR A 298 -11.40 11.17 25.10
C THR A 298 -11.91 12.48 24.48
N ASP A 299 -10.98 13.32 24.06
CA ASP A 299 -11.20 14.51 23.23
C ASP A 299 -10.11 14.58 22.13
N THR A 300 -10.21 15.56 21.25
CA THR A 300 -9.29 15.76 20.12
C THR A 300 -8.13 16.70 20.42
N LEU A 301 -8.03 17.23 21.63
CA LEU A 301 -7.02 18.21 22.05
C LEU A 301 -5.91 17.59 22.90
N GLN A 302 -6.28 16.61 23.76
CA GLN A 302 -5.34 15.91 24.62
C GLN A 302 -5.20 14.45 24.17
N LEU A 303 -4.17 14.22 23.35
CA LEU A 303 -3.95 12.93 22.70
C LEU A 303 -2.78 12.19 23.33
N GLN A 304 -2.97 10.92 23.56
CA GLN A 304 -1.94 9.93 23.83
C GLN A 304 -1.47 9.32 22.51
N ARG A 305 -0.35 8.61 22.52
CA ARG A 305 0.21 7.93 21.36
C ARG A 305 0.47 6.47 21.67
N SER A 306 0.09 5.60 20.72
CA SER A 306 0.46 4.19 20.69
C SER A 306 1.02 3.81 19.33
N GLN A 307 1.90 2.82 19.27
CA GLN A 307 2.49 2.31 18.03
C GLN A 307 2.70 0.80 18.14
N MET A 308 2.90 0.13 17.02
CA MET A 308 3.29 -1.27 17.00
C MET A 308 4.76 -1.40 17.44
N GLU A 309 5.01 -2.17 18.47
CA GLU A 309 6.35 -2.34 19.06
C GLU A 309 6.71 -3.81 19.24
N TYR A 310 8.01 -4.08 19.16
CA TYR A 310 8.59 -5.36 19.54
C TYR A 310 9.87 -5.12 20.34
N GLY A 311 9.91 -5.56 21.59
CA GLY A 311 11.08 -5.40 22.46
C GLY A 311 11.50 -3.94 22.69
N GLY A 312 10.54 -2.98 22.72
CA GLY A 312 10.79 -1.54 22.87
C GLY A 312 11.19 -0.85 21.57
N GLN A 313 11.13 -1.53 20.43
CA GLN A 313 11.47 -0.98 19.11
C GLN A 313 10.22 -0.89 18.24
N ALA A 314 10.00 0.27 17.59
CA ALA A 314 8.92 0.45 16.64
C ALA A 314 9.09 -0.51 15.45
N VAL A 315 8.02 -1.19 15.08
CA VAL A 315 7.99 -2.09 13.92
C VAL A 315 7.80 -1.27 12.65
N CYS A 316 8.83 -1.28 11.78
CA CYS A 316 8.88 -0.47 10.56
C CYS A 316 9.13 -1.29 9.29
N HIS A 317 9.15 -2.63 9.39
CA HIS A 317 9.43 -3.51 8.23
C HIS A 317 8.18 -4.11 7.61
N LYS A 318 7.04 -4.05 8.32
CA LYS A 318 5.74 -4.53 7.85
C LYS A 318 4.92 -3.37 7.26
N MET A 319 3.99 -3.70 6.40
CA MET A 319 2.98 -2.79 5.87
C MET A 319 1.60 -3.03 6.49
N GLU A 320 1.44 -4.14 7.22
CA GLU A 320 0.33 -4.41 8.13
C GLU A 320 0.65 -3.81 9.48
N HIS A 321 -0.25 -2.99 9.97
CA HIS A 321 -0.08 -2.31 11.24
C HIS A 321 -1.20 -2.75 12.19
N ARG A 322 -0.78 -3.28 13.34
CA ARG A 322 -1.64 -3.59 14.48
C ARG A 322 -1.20 -2.73 15.65
N VAL A 323 -1.94 -1.70 15.94
CA VAL A 323 -1.64 -0.78 17.04
C VAL A 323 -2.59 -1.03 18.20
N PRO A 324 -2.13 -1.66 19.28
CA PRO A 324 -2.95 -1.88 20.47
C PRO A 324 -3.15 -0.56 21.22
N LEU A 325 -4.37 -0.24 21.57
CA LEU A 325 -4.71 0.80 22.54
C LEU A 325 -5.09 0.09 23.84
N THR A 326 -4.31 0.31 24.89
CA THR A 326 -4.45 -0.36 26.19
C THR A 326 -4.74 0.65 27.31
N ASP A 327 -5.10 0.14 28.47
CA ASP A 327 -5.38 0.94 29.67
C ASP A 327 -6.49 1.97 29.48
N LEU A 328 -7.43 1.67 28.58
CA LEU A 328 -8.58 2.48 28.28
C LEU A 328 -9.65 2.33 29.39
N GLN A 329 -10.51 3.35 29.53
CA GLN A 329 -11.60 3.32 30.49
C GLN A 329 -12.84 2.62 29.91
N PRO A 330 -13.40 1.62 30.60
CA PRO A 330 -14.61 0.92 30.16
C PRO A 330 -15.79 1.87 29.95
N GLY A 331 -16.57 1.65 28.89
CA GLY A 331 -17.75 2.45 28.57
C GLY A 331 -17.46 3.86 28.03
N GLN A 332 -16.18 4.23 27.91
CA GLN A 332 -15.78 5.56 27.46
C GLN A 332 -15.71 5.64 25.94
N LYS A 333 -16.16 6.76 25.38
CA LYS A 333 -15.93 7.10 23.96
C LYS A 333 -14.53 7.67 23.77
N TYR A 334 -13.83 7.19 22.74
CA TYR A 334 -12.52 7.64 22.32
C TYR A 334 -12.54 8.16 20.89
N TYR A 335 -11.71 9.16 20.61
CA TYR A 335 -11.35 9.63 19.28
C TYR A 335 -9.96 9.14 18.95
N TYR A 336 -9.72 8.77 17.70
CA TYR A 336 -8.40 8.35 17.26
C TYR A 336 -8.12 8.78 15.81
N ARG A 337 -6.84 8.89 15.48
CA ARG A 337 -6.37 9.13 14.12
C ARG A 337 -5.07 8.40 13.87
N ILE A 338 -4.78 8.08 12.61
CA ILE A 338 -3.52 7.46 12.20
C ILE A 338 -2.56 8.55 11.77
N CYS A 339 -1.32 8.43 12.22
CA CYS A 339 -0.16 9.17 11.73
C CYS A 339 0.81 8.18 11.12
N ALA A 340 1.26 8.44 9.89
CA ALA A 340 2.19 7.57 9.17
C ALA A 340 3.27 8.41 8.52
N ARG A 341 4.53 8.14 8.84
CA ARG A 341 5.69 8.84 8.30
C ARG A 341 6.45 7.93 7.36
N GLU A 342 6.57 8.31 6.09
CA GLU A 342 7.26 7.50 5.09
C GLU A 342 8.74 7.28 5.45
N ILE A 343 9.23 6.06 5.24
CA ILE A 343 10.63 5.68 5.41
C ILE A 343 11.23 5.40 4.04
N LEU A 344 11.90 6.38 3.47
CA LEU A 344 12.55 6.29 2.17
C LEU A 344 13.86 5.48 2.21
N HIS A 345 14.52 5.48 3.36
CA HIS A 345 15.71 4.68 3.62
C HIS A 345 15.85 4.39 5.11
N TYR A 346 16.25 3.17 5.42
CA TYR A 346 16.53 2.77 6.79
C TYR A 346 17.82 1.94 6.84
N ALA A 347 18.90 2.57 7.27
CA ALA A 347 20.15 1.90 7.61
C ALA A 347 20.50 2.16 9.08
N ALA A 348 21.47 1.44 9.62
CA ALA A 348 21.82 1.49 11.04
C ALA A 348 21.99 2.92 11.57
N TYR A 349 22.74 3.75 10.86
CA TYR A 349 23.06 5.13 11.27
C TYR A 349 22.53 6.21 10.31
N ASN A 350 21.85 5.82 9.24
CA ASN A 350 21.32 6.75 8.25
C ASN A 350 19.87 6.40 7.91
N LYS A 351 18.98 7.34 8.17
CA LYS A 351 17.55 7.24 7.84
C LYS A 351 17.16 8.44 7.01
N VAL A 352 16.45 8.21 5.91
CA VAL A 352 15.83 9.26 5.10
C VAL A 352 14.33 9.11 5.24
N ILE A 353 13.73 10.17 5.76
CA ILE A 353 12.31 10.21 6.10
C ILE A 353 11.60 11.10 5.08
N GLY A 354 10.47 10.64 4.59
CA GLY A 354 9.56 11.38 3.72
C GLY A 354 8.52 12.18 4.49
N ASP A 355 7.39 12.42 3.85
CA ASP A 355 6.32 13.20 4.43
C ASP A 355 5.55 12.41 5.49
N THR A 356 4.74 13.11 6.29
CA THR A 356 3.90 12.51 7.33
C THR A 356 2.43 12.72 6.98
N LEU A 357 1.70 11.62 6.83
CA LEU A 357 0.25 11.61 6.78
C LEU A 357 -0.31 11.75 8.19
N THR A 358 -1.41 12.48 8.32
CA THR A 358 -2.29 12.48 9.48
C THR A 358 -3.73 12.38 8.97
N THR A 359 -4.48 11.34 9.37
CA THR A 359 -5.87 11.16 8.94
C THR A 359 -6.82 12.09 9.70
N SER A 360 -8.07 12.16 9.24
CA SER A 360 -9.17 12.67 10.04
C SER A 360 -9.37 11.79 11.28
N PHE A 361 -10.10 12.32 12.26
CA PHE A 361 -10.49 11.56 13.44
C PHE A 361 -11.62 10.57 13.14
N TYR A 362 -11.49 9.39 13.72
CA TYR A 362 -12.52 8.37 13.91
C TYR A 362 -12.89 8.30 15.38
N SER A 363 -13.96 7.60 15.72
CA SER A 363 -14.35 7.40 17.12
C SER A 363 -14.88 5.99 17.36
N PHE A 364 -14.74 5.50 18.59
CA PHE A 364 -15.34 4.26 19.05
C PHE A 364 -15.74 4.37 20.53
N THR A 365 -16.61 3.46 20.97
CA THR A 365 -16.98 3.32 22.39
C THR A 365 -16.63 1.91 22.83
N LEU A 366 -15.99 1.78 23.99
CA LEU A 366 -15.69 0.47 24.59
C LEU A 366 -16.89 -0.10 25.34
N PRO A 367 -17.01 -1.44 25.46
CA PRO A 367 -17.98 -2.04 26.36
C PRO A 367 -17.67 -1.67 27.81
N SER A 368 -18.70 -1.40 28.60
CA SER A 368 -18.57 -1.35 30.07
C SER A 368 -18.61 -2.77 30.64
N ARG A 369 -18.00 -2.99 31.80
CA ARG A 369 -18.13 -4.27 32.50
C ARG A 369 -19.54 -4.51 33.03
N ASP A 370 -20.26 -3.43 33.30
CA ASP A 370 -21.62 -3.44 33.86
C ASP A 370 -22.67 -3.25 32.76
N THR A 371 -22.28 -3.33 31.46
CA THR A 371 -23.24 -3.26 30.35
C THR A 371 -24.13 -4.50 30.36
N GLU A 372 -25.41 -4.29 30.53
CA GLU A 372 -26.43 -5.35 30.45
C GLU A 372 -27.07 -5.41 29.06
N ASP A 373 -27.02 -4.31 28.32
CA ASP A 373 -27.69 -4.17 27.02
C ASP A 373 -26.63 -4.10 25.90
N PHE A 374 -26.92 -4.79 24.80
CA PHE A 374 -26.15 -4.64 23.56
C PHE A 374 -26.95 -5.09 22.34
N THR A 375 -26.51 -4.64 21.18
CA THR A 375 -26.93 -5.17 19.88
C THR A 375 -25.69 -5.59 19.10
N ALA A 376 -25.61 -6.86 18.74
CA ALA A 376 -24.57 -7.40 17.87
C ALA A 376 -25.16 -7.78 16.51
N ILE A 377 -24.42 -7.49 15.46
CA ILE A 377 -24.71 -7.95 14.11
C ILE A 377 -23.81 -9.15 13.80
N ILE A 378 -24.40 -10.24 13.26
CA ILE A 378 -23.63 -11.40 12.82
C ILE A 378 -23.86 -11.58 11.32
N LEU A 379 -22.76 -11.65 10.59
CA LEU A 379 -22.69 -11.85 9.16
C LEU A 379 -21.80 -13.06 8.87
N ASN A 380 -22.20 -13.92 7.95
CA ASN A 380 -21.46 -15.13 7.55
C ASN A 380 -21.55 -15.32 6.04
N ASP A 381 -20.67 -16.14 5.48
CA ASP A 381 -20.69 -16.61 4.08
C ASP A 381 -20.83 -15.45 3.06
N LEU A 382 -20.12 -14.35 3.27
CA LEU A 382 -20.14 -13.20 2.36
C LEU A 382 -19.39 -13.49 1.04
N HIS A 383 -18.41 -14.37 1.06
CA HIS A 383 -17.62 -14.85 -0.09
C HIS A 383 -17.20 -13.74 -1.06
N GLN A 384 -16.86 -12.55 -0.54
CA GLN A 384 -16.47 -11.39 -1.36
C GLN A 384 -17.53 -10.97 -2.40
N ASN A 385 -18.80 -11.33 -2.21
CA ASN A 385 -19.88 -10.91 -3.09
C ASN A 385 -20.22 -9.43 -2.84
N HIS A 386 -19.64 -8.54 -3.65
CA HIS A 386 -19.80 -7.10 -3.49
C HIS A 386 -21.25 -6.61 -3.53
N THR A 387 -22.11 -7.23 -4.35
CA THR A 387 -23.53 -6.87 -4.42
C THR A 387 -24.19 -7.15 -3.09
N THR A 388 -24.00 -8.33 -2.56
CA THR A 388 -24.54 -8.75 -1.26
C THR A 388 -23.98 -7.91 -0.13
N ILE A 389 -22.66 -7.74 -0.06
CA ILE A 389 -21.99 -6.92 0.96
C ILE A 389 -22.57 -5.50 0.99
N ASN A 390 -22.69 -4.84 -0.17
CA ASN A 390 -23.21 -3.48 -0.24
C ASN A 390 -24.70 -3.39 0.14
N SER A 391 -25.50 -4.40 -0.21
CA SER A 391 -26.92 -4.46 0.17
C SER A 391 -27.10 -4.65 1.67
N LEU A 392 -26.35 -5.59 2.28
CA LEU A 392 -26.37 -5.83 3.72
C LEU A 392 -25.85 -4.61 4.50
N ALA A 393 -24.77 -3.98 4.04
CA ALA A 393 -24.16 -2.83 4.70
C ALA A 393 -25.12 -1.64 4.80
N LYS A 394 -25.96 -1.39 3.79
CA LYS A 394 -26.98 -0.35 3.83
C LYS A 394 -27.96 -0.57 4.99
N ILE A 395 -28.38 -1.81 5.21
CA ILE A 395 -29.31 -2.16 6.27
C ILE A 395 -28.61 -2.13 7.64
N VAL A 396 -27.43 -2.72 7.73
CA VAL A 396 -26.66 -2.78 8.99
C VAL A 396 -26.33 -1.38 9.50
N ASN A 397 -25.92 -0.47 8.63
CA ASN A 397 -25.58 0.90 9.02
C ASN A 397 -26.80 1.73 9.51
N GLU A 398 -28.03 1.29 9.22
CA GLU A 398 -29.26 1.89 9.75
C GLU A 398 -29.68 1.31 11.11
N ILE A 399 -29.15 0.14 11.49
CA ILE A 399 -29.43 -0.52 12.76
C ILE A 399 -28.42 -0.03 13.81
N PRO A 400 -28.82 0.63 14.90
CA PRO A 400 -27.91 0.90 16.02
C PRO A 400 -27.36 -0.41 16.58
N HIS A 401 -26.04 -0.56 16.57
CA HIS A 401 -25.34 -1.76 17.03
C HIS A 401 -23.98 -1.41 17.65
N ASP A 402 -23.51 -2.27 18.53
CA ASP A 402 -22.30 -2.05 19.33
C ASP A 402 -21.07 -2.70 18.70
N PHE A 403 -21.26 -3.86 18.06
CA PHE A 403 -20.18 -4.58 17.37
C PHE A 403 -20.71 -5.52 16.29
N ILE A 404 -19.80 -5.99 15.44
CA ILE A 404 -20.11 -6.96 14.38
C ILE A 404 -19.28 -8.22 14.59
N ILE A 405 -19.87 -9.39 14.33
CA ILE A 405 -19.16 -10.67 14.19
C ILE A 405 -19.22 -11.10 12.73
N PHE A 406 -18.06 -11.13 12.07
CA PHE A 406 -17.90 -11.78 10.78
C PHE A 406 -17.64 -13.28 11.04
N ASN A 407 -18.67 -14.11 10.86
CA ASN A 407 -18.68 -15.49 11.28
C ASN A 407 -18.26 -16.46 10.15
N GLY A 408 -17.07 -16.25 9.60
CA GLY A 408 -16.44 -17.15 8.64
C GLY A 408 -16.94 -17.02 7.19
N ASP A 409 -16.11 -17.47 6.27
CA ASP A 409 -16.31 -17.44 4.82
C ASP A 409 -16.68 -16.03 4.31
N CYS A 410 -16.19 -15.03 5.01
CA CYS A 410 -16.32 -13.63 4.61
C CYS A 410 -15.21 -13.24 3.61
N LEU A 411 -14.04 -13.87 3.72
CA LEU A 411 -12.96 -13.84 2.74
C LEU A 411 -13.00 -15.11 1.89
N THR A 412 -12.37 -15.09 0.72
CA THR A 412 -12.40 -16.25 -0.17
C THR A 412 -11.02 -16.56 -0.72
N GLU A 413 -10.37 -17.57 -0.15
CA GLU A 413 -9.17 -18.21 -0.69
C GLU A 413 -8.06 -17.22 -1.08
N PRO A 414 -7.53 -16.39 -0.17
CA PRO A 414 -6.54 -15.37 -0.50
C PRO A 414 -5.24 -16.01 -1.01
N ALA A 415 -4.85 -15.69 -2.25
CA ALA A 415 -3.65 -16.22 -2.88
C ALA A 415 -2.41 -15.36 -2.59
N THR A 416 -2.61 -14.06 -2.42
CA THR A 416 -1.53 -13.09 -2.20
C THR A 416 -1.88 -12.13 -1.07
N ARG A 417 -0.86 -11.48 -0.53
CA ARG A 417 -1.00 -10.42 0.46
C ARG A 417 -1.94 -9.29 -0.03
N SER A 418 -1.73 -8.80 -1.24
CA SER A 418 -2.54 -7.74 -1.82
C SER A 418 -4.01 -8.12 -1.96
N GLU A 419 -4.25 -9.37 -2.31
CA GLU A 419 -5.61 -9.90 -2.42
C GLU A 419 -6.27 -10.00 -1.04
N ALA A 420 -5.57 -10.52 -0.03
CA ALA A 420 -6.04 -10.57 1.34
C ALA A 420 -6.37 -9.17 1.89
N MET A 421 -5.47 -8.19 1.68
CA MET A 421 -5.72 -6.79 2.05
C MET A 421 -7.00 -6.25 1.40
N ARG A 422 -7.16 -6.44 0.09
CA ARG A 422 -8.37 -6.02 -0.63
C ARG A 422 -9.62 -6.68 -0.08
N MET A 423 -9.58 -8.00 0.18
CA MET A 423 -10.71 -8.75 0.73
C MET A 423 -11.14 -8.24 2.11
N VAL A 424 -10.18 -7.94 2.99
CA VAL A 424 -10.46 -7.37 4.30
C VAL A 424 -11.14 -6.00 4.17
N HIS A 425 -10.65 -5.12 3.31
CA HIS A 425 -11.26 -3.80 3.09
C HIS A 425 -12.65 -3.89 2.47
N ASN A 426 -12.87 -4.85 1.57
CA ASN A 426 -14.19 -5.07 0.96
C ASN A 426 -15.29 -5.40 1.99
N ILE A 427 -14.93 -5.94 3.15
CA ILE A 427 -15.90 -6.22 4.23
C ILE A 427 -15.83 -5.22 5.38
N THR A 428 -14.70 -4.53 5.60
CA THR A 428 -14.59 -3.61 6.74
C THR A 428 -15.10 -2.21 6.42
N GLU A 429 -14.85 -1.70 5.22
CA GLU A 429 -15.25 -0.34 4.84
C GLU A 429 -16.77 -0.15 4.71
N PRO A 430 -17.51 -1.04 4.00
CA PRO A 430 -18.96 -0.86 3.87
C PRO A 430 -19.70 -0.88 5.20
N PHE A 431 -19.24 -1.68 6.17
CA PHE A 431 -19.84 -1.79 7.50
C PHE A 431 -19.27 -0.81 8.53
N ASN A 432 -18.46 0.18 8.10
CA ASN A 432 -17.88 1.22 8.94
C ASN A 432 -17.09 0.68 10.16
N ILE A 433 -16.29 -0.36 9.96
CA ILE A 433 -15.48 -0.97 11.04
C ILE A 433 -14.39 -0.01 11.56
N ALA A 434 -14.19 1.13 10.92
CA ALA A 434 -13.37 2.20 11.47
C ALA A 434 -13.95 2.82 12.77
N GLU A 435 -15.25 2.69 13.01
CA GLU A 435 -15.92 3.27 14.18
C GLU A 435 -16.73 2.24 14.98
N THR A 436 -17.17 1.15 14.34
CA THR A 436 -17.84 0.03 14.99
C THR A 436 -16.91 -1.17 15.04
N PRO A 437 -16.46 -1.62 16.22
CA PRO A 437 -15.48 -2.70 16.32
C PRO A 437 -16.05 -4.05 15.86
N ALA A 438 -15.17 -4.94 15.39
CA ALA A 438 -15.55 -6.25 14.94
C ALA A 438 -14.71 -7.38 15.55
N TYR A 439 -15.31 -8.58 15.55
CA TYR A 439 -14.66 -9.86 15.76
C TYR A 439 -14.72 -10.66 14.46
N PHE A 440 -13.63 -11.37 14.16
CA PHE A 440 -13.55 -12.23 13.00
C PHE A 440 -13.44 -13.69 13.45
N VAL A 441 -14.28 -14.54 12.90
CA VAL A 441 -14.25 -15.98 13.07
C VAL A 441 -13.77 -16.58 11.76
N ARG A 442 -12.81 -17.49 11.81
CA ARG A 442 -12.27 -18.14 10.62
C ARG A 442 -13.22 -19.22 10.11
N GLY A 443 -13.60 -19.15 8.84
CA GLY A 443 -14.27 -20.20 8.11
C GLY A 443 -13.28 -21.09 7.33
N ASN A 444 -13.79 -22.08 6.62
CA ASN A 444 -12.94 -22.97 5.85
C ASN A 444 -12.39 -22.31 4.56
N HIS A 445 -13.04 -21.30 4.00
CA HIS A 445 -12.49 -20.56 2.86
C HIS A 445 -11.36 -19.58 3.24
N GLU A 446 -11.26 -19.14 4.48
CA GLU A 446 -10.10 -18.38 4.97
C GLU A 446 -8.83 -19.24 5.12
N ILE A 447 -8.95 -20.57 5.14
CA ILE A 447 -7.81 -21.50 5.30
C ILE A 447 -7.16 -21.83 3.97
N ARG A 448 -7.91 -21.75 2.90
CA ARG A 448 -7.51 -22.18 1.57
C ARG A 448 -6.60 -21.17 0.89
N ASN A 449 -5.73 -21.66 0.01
CA ASN A 449 -4.80 -20.90 -0.81
C ASN A 449 -3.55 -20.39 -0.06
N ALA A 450 -2.57 -19.88 -0.83
CA ALA A 450 -1.19 -19.69 -0.39
C ALA A 450 -1.00 -18.64 0.72
N TYR A 451 -1.87 -17.63 0.79
CA TYR A 451 -1.74 -16.54 1.78
C TYR A 451 -2.64 -16.72 3.02
N SER A 452 -3.30 -17.86 3.17
CA SER A 452 -4.24 -18.10 4.29
C SER A 452 -3.60 -17.87 5.68
N ALA A 453 -2.39 -18.39 5.90
CA ALA A 453 -1.65 -18.17 7.15
C ALA A 453 -1.27 -16.69 7.37
N GLY A 454 -1.08 -15.91 6.30
CA GLY A 454 -0.78 -14.48 6.37
C GLY A 454 -1.95 -13.62 6.86
N LEU A 455 -3.18 -14.16 6.89
CA LEU A 455 -4.34 -13.48 7.49
C LEU A 455 -4.12 -13.13 8.97
N ALA A 456 -3.23 -13.83 9.68
CA ALA A 456 -2.85 -13.51 11.06
C ALA A 456 -2.22 -12.11 11.21
N ASP A 457 -1.66 -11.52 10.15
CA ASP A 457 -1.16 -10.14 10.17
C ASP A 457 -2.29 -9.11 9.99
N LEU A 458 -3.45 -9.52 9.46
CA LEU A 458 -4.59 -8.66 9.13
C LEU A 458 -5.76 -8.81 10.10
N LEU A 459 -5.90 -9.99 10.73
CA LEU A 459 -7.01 -10.32 11.60
C LEU A 459 -6.50 -10.70 13.00
N VAL A 460 -7.19 -10.24 14.03
CA VAL A 460 -6.85 -10.48 15.43
C VAL A 460 -7.97 -11.23 16.11
N ASN A 461 -7.63 -12.31 16.79
CA ASN A 461 -8.57 -13.12 17.55
C ASN A 461 -8.42 -12.87 19.07
N PRO A 462 -9.43 -13.21 19.91
CA PRO A 462 -9.37 -12.97 21.35
C PRO A 462 -8.19 -13.63 22.09
N GLU A 463 -7.75 -14.80 21.64
CA GLU A 463 -6.62 -15.56 22.21
C GLU A 463 -5.44 -15.62 21.22
N ASP A 464 -5.15 -14.50 20.54
CA ASP A 464 -4.04 -14.42 19.59
C ASP A 464 -2.74 -15.04 20.13
N PRO A 465 -2.02 -15.92 19.39
CA PRO A 465 -2.16 -16.17 17.95
C PRO A 465 -3.20 -17.24 17.53
N ASN A 466 -4.01 -17.76 18.44
CA ASN A 466 -5.03 -18.76 18.12
C ASN A 466 -6.18 -18.12 17.33
N THR A 467 -6.80 -18.90 16.45
CA THR A 467 -7.99 -18.49 15.69
C THR A 467 -9.31 -18.77 16.42
N TYR A 468 -9.23 -19.29 17.62
CA TYR A 468 -10.31 -19.55 18.57
C TYR A 468 -10.04 -18.77 19.88
N GLY A 469 -11.06 -18.61 20.71
CA GLY A 469 -10.89 -17.90 21.96
C GLY A 469 -12.22 -17.53 22.61
N ALA A 470 -12.18 -16.62 23.56
CA ALA A 470 -13.40 -16.15 24.21
C ALA A 470 -13.29 -14.67 24.62
N PHE A 471 -14.38 -13.93 24.50
CA PHE A 471 -14.47 -12.54 24.93
C PHE A 471 -15.76 -12.30 25.70
N SER A 472 -15.81 -11.20 26.46
CA SER A 472 -17.02 -10.76 27.12
C SER A 472 -17.47 -9.42 26.61
N TRP A 473 -18.78 -9.28 26.35
CA TRP A 473 -19.41 -7.99 26.16
C TRP A 473 -20.39 -7.77 27.32
N GLY A 474 -20.00 -6.89 28.23
CA GLY A 474 -20.71 -6.74 29.50
C GLY A 474 -20.76 -8.06 30.27
N ASP A 475 -21.95 -8.49 30.62
CA ASP A 475 -22.24 -9.73 31.35
C ASP A 475 -22.45 -10.97 30.46
N THR A 476 -22.27 -10.83 29.15
CA THR A 476 -22.40 -11.94 28.18
C THR A 476 -21.03 -12.46 27.77
N ARG A 477 -20.86 -13.78 27.78
CA ARG A 477 -19.65 -14.48 27.34
C ARG A 477 -19.85 -15.09 25.98
N PHE A 478 -18.96 -14.75 25.05
CA PHE A 478 -18.87 -15.34 23.73
C PHE A 478 -17.67 -16.28 23.67
N VAL A 479 -17.88 -17.48 23.15
CA VAL A 479 -16.84 -18.49 22.92
C VAL A 479 -16.78 -18.76 21.44
N ILE A 480 -15.62 -18.52 20.82
CA ILE A 480 -15.36 -18.77 19.41
C ILE A 480 -14.60 -20.07 19.27
N LEU A 481 -15.12 -20.99 18.46
CA LEU A 481 -14.44 -22.20 18.05
C LEU A 481 -14.19 -22.20 16.54
N ASP A 482 -13.07 -22.76 16.14
CA ASP A 482 -12.63 -22.84 14.76
C ASP A 482 -12.55 -24.31 14.34
N CYS A 483 -13.49 -24.74 13.51
CA CYS A 483 -13.57 -26.14 13.08
C CYS A 483 -12.46 -26.55 12.09
N GLY A 484 -11.72 -25.58 11.53
CA GLY A 484 -10.77 -25.85 10.45
C GLY A 484 -11.50 -26.14 9.14
N GLU A 485 -11.01 -27.13 8.41
CA GLU A 485 -11.56 -27.54 7.11
C GLU A 485 -12.73 -28.53 7.23
N ASP A 486 -13.52 -28.59 6.15
CA ASP A 486 -14.72 -29.43 5.98
C ASP A 486 -14.42 -30.86 5.47
N LYS A 487 -13.14 -31.23 5.36
CA LYS A 487 -12.66 -32.56 4.92
C LYS A 487 -11.58 -33.06 5.87
N PRO A 488 -11.34 -34.39 5.92
CA PRO A 488 -10.27 -34.96 6.74
C PRO A 488 -8.88 -34.53 6.25
N ASP A 489 -7.91 -34.48 7.19
CA ASP A 489 -6.54 -34.00 6.92
C ASP A 489 -5.85 -34.81 5.83
N GLU A 490 -6.20 -36.13 5.69
CA GLU A 490 -5.67 -37.03 4.67
C GLU A 490 -6.30 -36.81 3.29
N HIS A 491 -7.28 -35.90 3.16
CA HIS A 491 -7.91 -35.66 1.86
C HIS A 491 -6.88 -35.22 0.82
N PRO A 492 -6.83 -35.87 -0.38
CA PRO A 492 -5.75 -35.62 -1.35
C PRO A 492 -5.57 -34.18 -1.77
N VAL A 493 -6.62 -33.38 -1.70
CA VAL A 493 -6.58 -31.94 -2.07
C VAL A 493 -5.67 -31.10 -1.16
N TYR A 494 -5.38 -31.58 0.05
CA TYR A 494 -4.54 -30.85 1.02
C TYR A 494 -3.05 -31.23 0.94
N TYR A 495 -2.69 -32.28 0.19
CA TYR A 495 -1.30 -32.71 0.01
C TYR A 495 -0.52 -32.89 1.33
N GLY A 496 -1.19 -33.24 2.44
CA GLY A 496 -0.57 -33.37 3.76
C GLY A 496 -0.12 -32.07 4.44
N MET A 497 -0.65 -30.93 3.99
CA MET A 497 -0.31 -29.60 4.56
C MET A 497 -1.20 -29.20 5.75
N ASN A 498 -2.25 -29.96 6.07
CA ASN A 498 -3.17 -29.68 7.17
C ASN A 498 -2.96 -30.66 8.33
N ASP A 499 -3.17 -30.18 9.55
CA ASP A 499 -3.21 -30.99 10.79
C ASP A 499 -4.30 -30.42 11.71
N PHE A 500 -5.55 -30.47 11.25
CA PHE A 500 -6.69 -29.97 12.02
C PHE A 500 -7.11 -30.94 13.13
N THR A 501 -6.67 -32.19 13.11
CA THR A 501 -6.95 -33.14 14.18
C THR A 501 -6.34 -32.66 15.50
N ALA A 502 -5.03 -32.37 15.52
CA ALA A 502 -4.36 -31.83 16.71
C ALA A 502 -4.89 -30.44 17.11
N PHE A 503 -5.21 -29.61 16.12
CA PHE A 503 -5.78 -28.29 16.32
C PHE A 503 -7.18 -28.33 16.98
N ARG A 504 -8.04 -29.27 16.63
CA ARG A 504 -9.35 -29.50 17.25
C ARG A 504 -9.24 -30.04 18.67
N GLU A 505 -8.28 -30.94 18.94
CA GLU A 505 -7.98 -31.43 20.30
C GLU A 505 -7.51 -30.31 21.22
N ALA A 506 -6.65 -29.42 20.76
CA ALA A 506 -6.23 -28.25 21.52
C ALA A 506 -7.41 -27.35 21.92
N GLN A 507 -8.41 -27.21 21.05
CA GLN A 507 -9.63 -26.44 21.33
C GLN A 507 -10.54 -27.15 22.36
N LYS A 508 -10.56 -28.48 22.39
CA LYS A 508 -11.25 -29.21 23.45
C LYS A 508 -10.67 -28.88 24.82
N GLU A 509 -9.34 -28.86 24.93
CA GLU A 509 -8.67 -28.47 26.18
C GLU A 509 -8.93 -27.00 26.53
N PHE A 510 -8.90 -26.10 25.54
CA PHE A 510 -9.32 -24.71 25.72
C PHE A 510 -10.75 -24.61 26.25
N LEU A 511 -11.71 -25.31 25.65
CA LEU A 511 -13.13 -25.30 26.04
C LEU A 511 -13.32 -25.77 27.47
N LEU A 512 -12.68 -26.88 27.87
CA LEU A 512 -12.69 -27.38 29.24
C LEU A 512 -12.13 -26.39 30.24
N LYS A 513 -11.06 -25.65 29.87
CA LYS A 513 -10.47 -24.57 30.69
C LYS A 513 -11.43 -23.37 30.76
N GLU A 514 -11.99 -22.97 29.62
CA GLU A 514 -12.88 -21.80 29.53
C GLU A 514 -14.15 -22.00 30.38
N MET A 515 -14.79 -23.16 30.33
CA MET A 515 -15.95 -23.49 31.15
C MET A 515 -15.68 -23.40 32.66
N ARG A 516 -14.42 -23.58 33.07
CA ARG A 516 -13.98 -23.41 34.46
C ARG A 516 -13.59 -21.97 34.79
N SER A 517 -13.46 -21.09 33.79
CA SER A 517 -13.08 -19.71 33.99
C SER A 517 -14.09 -18.94 34.84
N ARG A 518 -13.63 -17.91 35.56
CA ARG A 518 -14.53 -17.03 36.32
C ARG A 518 -15.45 -16.27 35.37
N ALA A 519 -14.97 -15.87 34.19
CA ALA A 519 -15.73 -15.14 33.21
C ALA A 519 -16.91 -15.97 32.69
N PHE A 520 -16.67 -17.21 32.28
CA PHE A 520 -17.72 -18.10 31.80
C PHE A 520 -18.78 -18.40 32.88
N ARG A 521 -18.34 -18.78 34.09
CA ARG A 521 -19.25 -19.16 35.20
C ARG A 521 -20.11 -18.01 35.72
N ARG A 522 -19.65 -16.77 35.61
CA ARG A 522 -20.38 -15.58 36.08
C ARG A 522 -21.20 -14.90 34.98
N ALA A 523 -21.01 -15.30 33.75
CA ALA A 523 -21.79 -14.75 32.64
C ALA A 523 -23.28 -15.04 32.82
N ASN A 524 -24.10 -14.00 32.59
CA ASN A 524 -25.54 -14.14 32.58
C ASN A 524 -26.04 -14.85 31.32
N ARG A 525 -25.36 -14.62 30.20
CA ARG A 525 -25.58 -15.29 28.91
C ARG A 525 -24.29 -15.84 28.35
N ARG A 526 -24.36 -16.95 27.61
CA ARG A 526 -23.23 -17.63 26.96
C ARG A 526 -23.60 -17.93 25.52
N ILE A 527 -22.80 -17.43 24.59
CA ILE A 527 -23.01 -17.59 23.15
C ILE A 527 -21.82 -18.35 22.57
N LEU A 528 -22.12 -19.44 21.88
CA LEU A 528 -21.12 -20.19 21.10
C LEU A 528 -21.13 -19.65 19.67
N VAL A 529 -19.95 -19.43 19.08
CA VAL A 529 -19.80 -18.98 17.71
C VAL A 529 -18.84 -19.91 17.00
N SER A 530 -19.27 -20.50 15.91
CA SER A 530 -18.41 -21.28 15.02
C SER A 530 -18.90 -21.13 13.59
N HIS A 531 -18.00 -21.16 12.60
CA HIS A 531 -18.44 -21.05 11.22
C HIS A 531 -19.18 -22.33 10.80
N ILE A 532 -18.53 -23.48 10.90
CA ILE A 532 -19.15 -24.77 10.61
C ILE A 532 -20.09 -25.15 11.77
N PRO A 533 -21.36 -25.43 11.50
CA PRO A 533 -22.32 -25.78 12.54
C PRO A 533 -22.01 -27.14 13.15
N LEU A 534 -22.02 -27.23 14.47
CA LEU A 534 -21.79 -28.49 15.20
C LEU A 534 -23.02 -29.42 15.14
N TRP A 535 -24.19 -28.90 14.90
CA TRP A 535 -25.45 -29.62 14.75
C TRP A 535 -26.30 -28.96 13.67
N GLY A 536 -27.17 -29.73 13.04
CA GLY A 536 -28.12 -29.22 12.04
C GLY A 536 -27.54 -29.10 10.63
N SER A 537 -26.37 -29.66 10.37
CA SER A 537 -25.79 -29.84 9.03
C SER A 537 -25.99 -31.27 8.54
N ASP A 538 -26.14 -31.43 7.23
CA ASP A 538 -26.16 -32.75 6.55
C ASP A 538 -24.75 -33.24 6.17
N ASP A 539 -23.70 -32.55 6.59
CA ASP A 539 -22.30 -32.89 6.30
C ASP A 539 -21.94 -34.26 6.91
N LYS A 540 -21.29 -35.10 6.13
CA LYS A 540 -20.87 -36.43 6.58
C LYS A 540 -19.63 -36.40 7.47
N TYR A 541 -18.80 -35.38 7.33
CA TYR A 541 -17.58 -35.20 8.12
C TYR A 541 -17.80 -34.16 9.19
N GLN A 542 -18.02 -34.58 10.42
CA GLN A 542 -18.33 -33.71 11.57
C GLN A 542 -17.42 -34.00 12.77
N PRO A 543 -16.08 -33.91 12.62
CA PRO A 543 -15.15 -34.28 13.69
C PRO A 543 -15.27 -33.35 14.91
N CYS A 544 -15.67 -32.11 14.71
CA CYS A 544 -15.87 -31.16 15.80
C CYS A 544 -17.05 -31.54 16.67
N THR A 545 -18.16 -31.99 16.08
CA THR A 545 -19.32 -32.48 16.82
C THR A 545 -18.96 -33.71 17.63
N GLU A 546 -18.29 -34.70 17.02
CA GLU A 546 -17.87 -35.92 17.71
C GLU A 546 -16.94 -35.61 18.90
N LEU A 547 -16.00 -34.68 18.71
CA LEU A 547 -14.98 -34.33 19.70
C LEU A 547 -15.51 -33.42 20.84
N TRP A 548 -16.34 -32.43 20.51
CA TRP A 548 -16.74 -31.36 21.43
C TRP A 548 -18.13 -31.54 22.02
N ALA A 549 -19.06 -32.27 21.38
CA ALA A 549 -20.42 -32.45 21.88
C ALA A 549 -20.46 -32.97 23.32
N PRO A 550 -19.66 -33.99 23.73
CA PRO A 550 -19.67 -34.48 25.11
C PRO A 550 -19.29 -33.42 26.16
N VAL A 551 -18.49 -32.42 25.76
CA VAL A 551 -18.11 -31.29 26.62
C VAL A 551 -19.21 -30.22 26.60
N LEU A 552 -19.76 -29.92 25.42
CA LEU A 552 -20.75 -28.87 25.21
C LEU A 552 -22.12 -29.20 25.82
N GLU A 553 -22.50 -30.46 25.91
CA GLU A 553 -23.72 -30.93 26.59
C GLU A 553 -23.83 -30.43 28.04
N HIS A 554 -22.67 -30.16 28.67
CA HIS A 554 -22.59 -29.68 30.06
C HIS A 554 -22.26 -28.18 30.16
N ALA A 555 -22.16 -27.48 29.03
CA ALA A 555 -21.67 -26.09 28.99
C ALA A 555 -22.73 -25.02 29.23
N HIS A 556 -24.02 -25.35 29.12
CA HIS A 556 -25.16 -24.43 29.32
C HIS A 556 -25.06 -23.14 28.50
N PHE A 557 -24.80 -23.26 27.18
CA PHE A 557 -24.93 -22.15 26.27
C PHE A 557 -26.38 -21.77 26.04
N ASP A 558 -26.65 -20.48 25.87
CA ASP A 558 -27.99 -19.97 25.55
C ASP A 558 -28.27 -20.03 24.04
N LEU A 559 -27.24 -19.97 23.20
CA LEU A 559 -27.35 -19.97 21.75
C LEU A 559 -26.02 -20.39 21.11
N ALA A 560 -26.08 -21.09 19.99
CA ALA A 560 -24.99 -21.22 19.04
C ALA A 560 -25.30 -20.49 17.74
N LEU A 561 -24.30 -19.83 17.16
CA LEU A 561 -24.36 -19.10 15.89
C LEU A 561 -23.40 -19.77 14.89
N ALA A 562 -23.91 -20.09 13.69
CA ALA A 562 -23.13 -20.76 12.65
C ALA A 562 -23.47 -20.25 11.23
N GLY A 563 -22.70 -20.66 10.23
CA GLY A 563 -22.88 -20.38 8.80
C GLY A 563 -22.66 -21.65 7.97
N HIS A 564 -21.82 -21.56 6.92
CA HIS A 564 -21.28 -22.68 6.12
C HIS A 564 -22.25 -23.41 5.20
N THR A 565 -23.44 -23.76 5.68
CA THR A 565 -24.37 -24.62 4.92
C THR A 565 -25.06 -23.92 3.75
N HIS A 566 -24.98 -22.59 3.69
CA HIS A 566 -25.74 -21.74 2.76
C HIS A 566 -27.25 -22.03 2.78
N LYS A 567 -27.75 -22.48 3.93
CA LYS A 567 -29.17 -22.76 4.17
C LYS A 567 -29.51 -22.30 5.58
N ARG A 568 -30.24 -21.19 5.67
CA ARG A 568 -30.67 -20.69 6.98
C ARG A 568 -31.51 -21.72 7.72
N ALA A 569 -31.26 -21.87 9.01
CA ALA A 569 -32.02 -22.73 9.88
C ALA A 569 -32.00 -22.22 11.33
N PHE A 570 -33.04 -22.54 12.07
CA PHE A 570 -33.08 -22.43 13.54
C PHE A 570 -33.55 -23.76 14.13
N HIS A 571 -32.71 -24.36 14.95
CA HIS A 571 -33.03 -25.58 15.66
C HIS A 571 -33.15 -25.28 17.15
N SER A 572 -34.34 -25.33 17.69
CA SER A 572 -34.56 -25.30 19.15
C SER A 572 -33.89 -26.53 19.79
N THR A 573 -33.60 -26.46 21.08
CA THR A 573 -32.98 -27.54 21.85
C THR A 573 -33.58 -28.91 21.54
N GLY A 574 -32.73 -29.89 21.21
CA GLY A 574 -33.07 -31.27 20.92
C GLY A 574 -33.58 -31.56 19.50
N LYS A 575 -33.85 -30.56 18.66
CA LYS A 575 -34.42 -30.77 17.31
C LYS A 575 -33.41 -31.37 16.32
N ALA A 576 -32.13 -31.07 16.49
CA ALA A 576 -31.03 -31.63 15.73
C ALA A 576 -30.04 -32.38 16.64
N ASN A 577 -30.50 -32.95 17.74
CA ASN A 577 -29.68 -33.49 18.83
C ASN A 577 -28.78 -32.46 19.50
N ASN A 578 -29.07 -31.18 19.35
CA ASN A 578 -28.35 -30.04 19.92
C ASN A 578 -28.72 -29.82 21.38
N PRO A 579 -27.76 -29.57 22.29
CA PRO A 579 -28.02 -29.36 23.72
C PRO A 579 -28.60 -27.97 24.05
N PHE A 580 -28.46 -27.02 23.13
CA PHE A 580 -28.98 -25.63 23.22
C PHE A 580 -29.40 -25.15 21.82
N PRO A 581 -30.17 -24.05 21.70
CA PRO A 581 -30.56 -23.54 20.39
C PRO A 581 -29.38 -23.25 19.47
N ILE A 582 -29.52 -23.49 18.17
CA ILE A 582 -28.55 -23.13 17.15
C ILE A 582 -29.24 -22.40 16.00
N CYS A 583 -28.65 -21.27 15.59
CA CYS A 583 -29.04 -20.52 14.41
C CYS A 583 -27.93 -20.61 13.35
N ILE A 584 -28.31 -21.00 12.16
CA ILE A 584 -27.43 -21.12 10.99
C ILE A 584 -27.83 -20.02 10.01
N GLY A 585 -26.87 -19.21 9.57
CA GLY A 585 -27.09 -18.18 8.56
C GLY A 585 -27.21 -18.77 7.14
N ASP A 586 -27.43 -17.89 6.16
CA ASP A 586 -27.66 -18.28 4.76
C ASP A 586 -26.43 -17.96 3.88
N GLY A 587 -26.51 -18.21 2.61
CA GLY A 587 -25.40 -18.15 1.65
C GLY A 587 -25.12 -16.74 1.06
N PRO A 588 -24.15 -16.67 0.13
CA PRO A 588 -23.58 -15.41 -0.34
C PRO A 588 -24.43 -14.65 -1.37
N LYS A 589 -25.50 -15.26 -1.92
CA LYS A 589 -26.32 -14.57 -2.91
C LYS A 589 -27.22 -13.53 -2.22
N GLU A 590 -27.38 -12.37 -2.83
CA GLU A 590 -28.20 -11.28 -2.29
C GLU A 590 -29.64 -11.73 -1.92
N SER A 591 -30.22 -12.67 -2.69
CA SER A 591 -31.55 -13.21 -2.45
C SER A 591 -31.64 -14.16 -1.26
N GLU A 592 -30.51 -14.69 -0.83
CA GLU A 592 -30.37 -15.71 0.24
C GLU A 592 -29.81 -15.08 1.51
N ALA A 593 -28.82 -14.16 1.36
CA ALA A 593 -28.06 -13.57 2.45
C ALA A 593 -28.94 -12.98 3.56
N VAL A 594 -28.51 -13.20 4.80
CA VAL A 594 -29.23 -12.76 5.99
C VAL A 594 -28.33 -11.94 6.93
N ILE A 595 -28.97 -11.08 7.71
CA ILE A 595 -28.39 -10.37 8.85
C ILE A 595 -28.98 -11.00 10.10
N LEU A 596 -28.13 -11.52 10.99
CA LEU A 596 -28.57 -11.92 12.32
C LEU A 596 -28.36 -10.75 13.28
N VAL A 597 -29.40 -10.31 13.96
CA VAL A 597 -29.37 -9.23 14.94
C VAL A 597 -29.63 -9.85 16.32
N LEU A 598 -28.56 -9.97 17.10
CA LEU A 598 -28.63 -10.46 18.48
C LEU A 598 -28.72 -9.27 19.43
N ARG A 599 -29.84 -9.14 20.12
CA ARG A 599 -30.08 -8.06 21.08
C ARG A 599 -30.29 -8.62 22.48
N LYS A 600 -29.57 -8.06 23.43
CA LYS A 600 -29.75 -8.28 24.85
C LYS A 600 -30.26 -7.00 25.51
N GLN A 601 -31.32 -7.12 26.32
CA GLN A 601 -31.89 -6.02 27.13
C GLN A 601 -32.16 -6.54 28.55
N GLY A 602 -31.33 -6.12 29.50
CA GLY A 602 -31.33 -6.71 30.84
C GLY A 602 -31.14 -8.22 30.80
N LYS A 603 -32.16 -9.00 31.17
CA LYS A 603 -32.10 -10.47 31.11
C LYS A 603 -32.61 -11.07 29.79
N ASP A 604 -33.32 -10.28 29.00
CA ASP A 604 -33.95 -10.77 27.77
C ASP A 604 -32.92 -10.82 26.64
N LEU A 605 -32.88 -11.94 25.94
CA LEU A 605 -32.03 -12.17 24.78
C LEU A 605 -32.95 -12.49 23.60
N THR A 606 -32.85 -11.70 22.54
CA THR A 606 -33.59 -11.90 21.31
C THR A 606 -32.69 -12.03 20.12
N LEU A 607 -33.01 -12.93 19.20
CA LEU A 607 -32.35 -13.09 17.92
C LEU A 607 -33.36 -12.82 16.81
N LYS A 608 -33.05 -11.89 15.92
CA LYS A 608 -33.80 -11.63 14.70
C LYS A 608 -32.99 -11.99 13.47
N MET A 609 -33.66 -12.51 12.46
CA MET A 609 -33.10 -12.76 11.14
C MET A 609 -33.75 -11.83 10.13
N LEU A 610 -32.95 -10.98 9.48
CA LEU A 610 -33.39 -10.06 8.44
C LEU A 610 -32.82 -10.49 7.10
N ASN A 611 -33.54 -10.26 6.00
CA ASN A 611 -32.99 -10.44 4.65
C ASN A 611 -32.22 -9.20 4.19
N SER A 612 -31.63 -9.27 3.00
CA SER A 612 -30.85 -8.19 2.34
C SER A 612 -31.66 -6.91 2.04
N LYS A 613 -32.96 -6.89 2.30
CA LYS A 613 -33.86 -5.72 2.18
C LYS A 613 -34.29 -5.17 3.54
N GLY A 614 -33.75 -5.71 4.64
CA GLY A 614 -34.11 -5.32 6.00
C GLY A 614 -35.44 -5.88 6.49
N LYS A 615 -36.11 -6.75 5.72
CA LYS A 615 -37.36 -7.40 6.16
C LYS A 615 -37.02 -8.50 7.16
N GLU A 616 -37.73 -8.49 8.30
CA GLU A 616 -37.67 -9.57 9.29
C GLU A 616 -38.25 -10.85 8.69
N LEU A 617 -37.44 -11.92 8.73
CA LEU A 617 -37.82 -13.26 8.30
C LEU A 617 -38.31 -14.09 9.48
N ASP A 618 -37.62 -14.03 10.60
CA ASP A 618 -37.88 -14.77 11.81
C ASP A 618 -37.37 -14.00 13.03
N SER A 619 -37.93 -14.33 14.23
CA SER A 619 -37.50 -13.77 15.51
C SER A 619 -37.69 -14.79 16.64
N TRP A 620 -36.74 -14.88 17.57
CA TRP A 620 -36.76 -15.82 18.70
C TRP A 620 -36.39 -15.11 19.99
N GLU A 621 -37.11 -15.44 21.04
CA GLU A 621 -36.76 -15.13 22.43
C GLU A 621 -36.00 -16.33 23.02
N LEU A 622 -34.84 -16.09 23.69
CA LEU A 622 -33.87 -17.09 24.10
C LEU A 622 -33.65 -17.12 25.61
#